data_9c3219ac17575ca08d5f77f940c04d6b
#
_entry.id   9c3219ac17575ca08d5f77f940c04d6b
#
_cell.length_a   1.000
_cell.length_b   1.000
_cell.length_c   1.000
_cell.angle_alpha   90.00
_cell.angle_beta   90.00
_cell.angle_gamma   90.00
#
_symmetry.space_group_name_H-M   'P 1'
#
loop_
_entity.id
_entity.type
_entity.pdbx_description
1 polymer ?
#
loop_
_entity_poly.entity_id
_entity_poly.type
_entity_poly.pdbx_seq_one_letter_code
_entity_poly.pdbx_strand_id
1 'polypeptide(L)'
;MTSKTPRTGNQYSIHYGDYSAVICELGAKIRRFDYQGKEIFCPFGVNDLTPTCNGYVLAPWPNRIENGEYDFNGKHYCAPVNEYHPAPRNNANHGYAYHYMWKLESLTDSAVTLSLRFPNLDGYPFDVTVTVTVTDELGDNGMTATVNARNDGDEPAPWALGLHPWLANGKQGATAAERDADSAACHLQIKAASHVTVNEALIPTGTEPVTGIYDLNDGPTLEGRAFDDAWVD
;
A
#
# COMPACT_ATOMS: atom_id res chain seq x y z
N MET A 1 29.84 18.62 -6.99
CA MET A 1 28.37 18.78 -7.09
C MET A 1 27.78 17.96 -5.97
N THR A 2 27.20 18.59 -4.96
CA THR A 2 26.47 17.87 -3.90
C THR A 2 25.18 17.32 -4.52
N SER A 3 25.09 16.02 -4.69
CA SER A 3 23.85 15.40 -5.13
C SER A 3 22.79 15.72 -4.09
N LYS A 4 21.73 16.42 -4.49
CA LYS A 4 20.60 16.67 -3.60
C LYS A 4 19.96 15.33 -3.29
N THR A 5 19.75 15.01 -2.01
CA THR A 5 18.99 13.82 -1.61
C THR A 5 17.61 13.84 -2.28
N PRO A 6 17.18 12.74 -2.91
CA PRO A 6 15.86 12.66 -3.49
C PRO A 6 14.74 12.97 -2.47
N ARG A 7 13.58 13.44 -2.94
CA ARG A 7 12.42 13.71 -2.07
C ARG A 7 11.89 12.45 -1.37
N THR A 8 12.12 11.28 -1.98
CA THR A 8 11.75 9.98 -1.38
C THR A 8 12.87 9.38 -0.51
N GLY A 9 13.91 10.15 -0.21
CA GLY A 9 15.04 9.72 0.61
C GLY A 9 16.01 8.78 -0.12
N ASN A 10 16.76 8.01 0.65
CA ASN A 10 17.67 7.01 0.13
C ASN A 10 16.91 5.94 -0.68
N GLN A 11 17.61 5.36 -1.64
CA GLN A 11 17.08 4.32 -2.53
C GLN A 11 17.86 3.03 -2.27
N TYR A 12 17.17 1.98 -1.88
CA TYR A 12 17.74 0.68 -1.58
C TYR A 12 17.42 -0.27 -2.72
N SER A 13 18.44 -0.63 -3.48
CA SER A 13 18.32 -1.57 -4.61
C SER A 13 18.69 -2.96 -4.16
N ILE A 14 17.85 -3.92 -4.45
CA ILE A 14 18.07 -5.34 -4.19
C ILE A 14 17.82 -6.13 -5.47
N HIS A 15 18.49 -7.26 -5.62
CA HIS A 15 18.36 -8.12 -6.79
C HIS A 15 18.63 -9.59 -6.43
N TYR A 16 18.00 -10.49 -7.18
CA TYR A 16 18.27 -11.92 -7.12
C TYR A 16 17.85 -12.58 -8.44
N GLY A 17 18.75 -13.31 -9.07
CA GLY A 17 18.50 -13.88 -10.39
C GLY A 17 18.06 -12.80 -11.38
N ASP A 18 16.90 -13.00 -11.98
CA ASP A 18 16.30 -12.08 -12.97
C ASP A 18 15.41 -10.98 -12.36
N TYR A 19 15.23 -10.99 -11.04
CA TYR A 19 14.40 -9.99 -10.35
C TYR A 19 15.23 -8.83 -9.82
N SER A 20 14.65 -7.65 -9.83
CA SER A 20 15.21 -6.47 -9.18
C SER A 20 14.12 -5.62 -8.56
N ALA A 21 14.40 -5.04 -7.38
CA ALA A 21 13.51 -4.11 -6.73
C ALA A 21 14.25 -2.89 -6.20
N VAL A 22 13.54 -1.78 -6.07
CA VAL A 22 14.04 -0.56 -5.43
C VAL A 22 13.02 -0.11 -4.40
N ILE A 23 13.45 -0.04 -3.15
CA ILE A 23 12.66 0.43 -2.02
C ILE A 23 13.19 1.81 -1.61
N CYS A 24 12.32 2.78 -1.38
CA CYS A 24 12.74 4.10 -0.93
C CYS A 24 12.54 4.28 0.58
N GLU A 25 13.37 5.14 1.16
CA GLU A 25 13.38 5.45 2.60
C GLU A 25 12.05 6.06 3.06
N LEU A 26 11.45 6.92 2.23
CA LEU A 26 10.16 7.53 2.53
C LEU A 26 9.04 6.48 2.42
N GLY A 27 8.46 6.11 3.57
CA GLY A 27 7.31 5.22 3.64
C GLY A 27 7.63 3.75 3.39
N ALA A 28 8.90 3.36 3.32
CA ALA A 28 9.34 2.00 2.90
C ALA A 28 8.66 1.55 1.58
N LYS A 29 8.42 2.50 0.66
CA LYS A 29 7.67 2.25 -0.57
C LYS A 29 8.46 1.42 -1.55
N ILE A 30 7.82 0.41 -2.13
CA ILE A 30 8.39 -0.34 -3.25
C ILE A 30 8.23 0.53 -4.49
N ARG A 31 9.31 1.23 -4.88
CA ARG A 31 9.30 2.19 -5.99
C ARG A 31 9.36 1.51 -7.36
N ARG A 32 9.96 0.35 -7.41
CA ARG A 32 10.13 -0.45 -8.62
C ARG A 32 10.23 -1.92 -8.26
N PHE A 33 9.65 -2.77 -9.08
CA PHE A 33 9.86 -4.22 -9.05
C PHE A 33 9.73 -4.76 -10.46
N ASP A 34 10.79 -5.45 -10.92
CA ASP A 34 10.92 -5.95 -12.28
C ASP A 34 11.33 -7.43 -12.30
N TYR A 35 10.95 -8.10 -13.37
CA TYR A 35 11.43 -9.42 -13.75
C TYR A 35 12.00 -9.38 -15.17
N GLN A 36 13.27 -9.72 -15.37
CA GLN A 36 13.98 -9.66 -16.66
C GLN A 36 13.82 -8.27 -17.34
N GLY A 37 13.85 -7.20 -16.54
CA GLY A 37 13.66 -5.83 -17.02
C GLY A 37 12.23 -5.46 -17.40
N LYS A 38 11.25 -6.35 -17.20
CA LYS A 38 9.82 -6.04 -17.37
C LYS A 38 9.22 -5.60 -16.05
N GLU A 39 8.49 -4.51 -16.07
CA GLU A 39 7.83 -3.96 -14.89
C GLU A 39 6.73 -4.90 -14.39
N ILE A 40 6.82 -5.30 -13.11
CA ILE A 40 5.76 -6.00 -12.37
C ILE A 40 4.94 -4.98 -11.59
N PHE A 41 5.61 -3.98 -10.97
CA PHE A 41 4.95 -2.83 -10.37
C PHE A 41 5.14 -1.59 -11.23
N CYS A 42 4.13 -0.72 -11.26
CA CYS A 42 4.22 0.60 -11.89
C CYS A 42 5.28 1.44 -11.18
N PRO A 43 6.40 1.78 -11.82
CA PRO A 43 7.46 2.54 -11.18
C PRO A 43 7.10 4.02 -11.06
N PHE A 44 7.75 4.71 -10.13
CA PHE A 44 7.67 6.16 -10.02
C PHE A 44 9.06 6.79 -9.82
N GLY A 45 9.17 8.08 -10.09
CA GLY A 45 10.44 8.80 -10.02
C GLY A 45 10.93 9.00 -8.58
N VAL A 46 12.25 9.12 -8.39
CA VAL A 46 12.88 9.32 -7.06
C VAL A 46 12.43 10.61 -6.34
N ASN A 47 11.87 11.56 -7.07
CA ASN A 47 11.34 12.81 -6.53
C ASN A 47 9.81 12.86 -6.52
N ASP A 48 9.16 11.77 -6.92
CA ASP A 48 7.72 11.67 -7.00
C ASP A 48 7.17 11.19 -5.64
N LEU A 49 6.28 11.98 -5.06
CA LEU A 49 5.65 11.66 -3.77
C LEU A 49 4.40 10.78 -3.91
N THR A 50 4.08 10.34 -5.12
CA THR A 50 2.99 9.40 -5.42
C THR A 50 1.67 9.74 -4.70
N PRO A 51 0.98 10.83 -5.08
CA PRO A 51 -0.25 11.27 -4.40
C PRO A 51 -1.38 10.24 -4.47
N THR A 52 -1.26 9.25 -5.35
CA THR A 52 -2.20 8.13 -5.54
C THR A 52 -1.82 6.89 -4.72
N CYS A 53 -0.98 7.03 -3.72
CA CYS A 53 -0.56 5.99 -2.77
C CYS A 53 0.23 4.81 -3.35
N ASN A 54 0.69 4.87 -4.61
CA ASN A 54 1.44 3.78 -5.23
C ASN A 54 2.65 3.35 -4.38
N GLY A 55 2.71 2.06 -4.03
CA GLY A 55 3.78 1.44 -3.26
C GLY A 55 3.75 1.72 -1.76
N TYR A 56 2.70 2.35 -1.23
CA TYR A 56 2.61 2.71 0.18
C TYR A 56 2.46 1.51 1.11
N VAL A 57 3.10 1.61 2.28
CA VAL A 57 2.76 0.85 3.48
C VAL A 57 1.75 1.68 4.27
N LEU A 58 0.55 1.14 4.45
CA LEU A 58 -0.59 1.79 5.08
C LEU A 58 -0.69 1.33 6.52
N ALA A 59 -0.21 2.15 7.44
CA ALA A 59 -0.21 1.84 8.87
C ALA A 59 -0.32 3.15 9.70
N PRO A 60 -0.94 3.12 10.88
CA PRO A 60 -1.50 1.98 11.62
C PRO A 60 -2.91 1.56 11.17
N TRP A 61 -3.44 2.11 10.09
CA TRP A 61 -4.66 1.63 9.43
C TRP A 61 -4.59 1.83 7.92
N PRO A 62 -5.14 0.89 7.12
CA PRO A 62 -5.46 1.09 5.72
C PRO A 62 -6.83 1.74 5.59
N ASN A 63 -7.10 2.33 4.41
CA ASN A 63 -8.40 2.90 4.09
C ASN A 63 -8.82 4.01 5.08
N ARG A 64 -10.10 4.19 5.32
CA ARG A 64 -10.71 5.42 5.86
C ARG A 64 -11.23 5.26 7.27
N ILE A 65 -10.99 6.28 8.10
CA ILE A 65 -11.70 6.52 9.35
C ILE A 65 -12.59 7.74 9.12
N GLU A 66 -13.91 7.56 9.21
CA GLU A 66 -14.91 8.60 8.97
C GLU A 66 -14.70 9.78 9.94
N ASN A 67 -14.62 11.00 9.42
CA ASN A 67 -14.30 12.22 10.16
C ASN A 67 -12.98 12.16 10.98
N GLY A 68 -12.17 11.14 10.80
CA GLY A 68 -11.00 10.86 11.64
C GLY A 68 -11.35 10.35 13.04
N GLU A 69 -12.62 10.14 13.35
CA GLU A 69 -13.07 9.80 14.71
C GLU A 69 -13.18 8.28 14.91
N TYR A 70 -12.66 7.80 16.02
CA TYR A 70 -12.77 6.40 16.39
C TYR A 70 -12.72 6.18 17.91
N ASP A 71 -13.35 5.12 18.37
CA ASP A 71 -13.33 4.70 19.76
C ASP A 71 -12.47 3.46 19.95
N PHE A 72 -11.63 3.47 20.98
CA PHE A 72 -10.82 2.33 21.35
C PHE A 72 -10.69 2.22 22.87
N ASN A 73 -10.99 1.04 23.42
CA ASN A 73 -10.95 0.77 24.87
C ASN A 73 -11.70 1.83 25.71
N GLY A 74 -12.87 2.26 25.24
CA GLY A 74 -13.74 3.23 25.94
C GLY A 74 -13.21 4.68 25.93
N LYS A 75 -12.20 4.98 25.13
CA LYS A 75 -11.69 6.35 24.89
C LYS A 75 -11.97 6.76 23.44
N HIS A 76 -12.30 8.02 23.26
CA HIS A 76 -12.51 8.63 21.97
C HIS A 76 -11.22 9.29 21.46
N TYR A 77 -10.93 9.10 20.17
CA TYR A 77 -9.76 9.64 19.50
C TYR A 77 -10.17 10.34 18.20
N CYS A 78 -9.38 11.32 17.80
CA CYS A 78 -9.59 12.07 16.56
C CYS A 78 -8.27 12.16 15.80
N ALA A 79 -8.16 11.39 14.73
CA ALA A 79 -7.01 11.43 13.82
C ALA A 79 -7.17 12.59 12.82
N PRO A 80 -6.06 13.23 12.40
CA PRO A 80 -6.11 14.30 11.40
C PRO A 80 -6.75 13.84 10.10
N VAL A 81 -7.76 14.58 9.65
CA VAL A 81 -8.39 14.36 8.35
C VAL A 81 -7.42 14.79 7.25
N ASN A 82 -7.24 13.96 6.24
CA ASN A 82 -6.36 14.20 5.11
C ASN A 82 -7.01 13.94 3.74
N GLU A 83 -8.29 13.53 3.72
CA GLU A 83 -9.08 13.35 2.51
C GLU A 83 -10.35 14.23 2.58
N TYR A 84 -10.37 15.32 1.80
CA TYR A 84 -11.48 16.28 1.76
C TYR A 84 -12.22 16.27 0.43
N HIS A 85 -11.68 15.66 -0.60
CA HIS A 85 -12.20 15.68 -1.96
C HIS A 85 -12.09 14.32 -2.63
N PRO A 86 -13.07 14.01 -3.50
CA PRO A 86 -14.30 14.78 -3.75
C PRO A 86 -15.24 14.71 -2.56
N ALA A 87 -16.04 15.79 -2.34
CA ALA A 87 -17.09 15.76 -1.34
C ALA A 87 -18.08 14.60 -1.66
N PRO A 88 -18.69 13.95 -0.65
CA PRO A 88 -18.76 14.34 0.77
C PRO A 88 -17.66 13.80 1.69
N ARG A 89 -16.48 13.42 1.16
CA ARG A 89 -15.41 12.80 1.93
C ARG A 89 -14.81 13.77 2.97
N ASN A 90 -14.61 13.27 4.17
CA ASN A 90 -13.96 13.97 5.29
C ASN A 90 -13.31 12.91 6.18
N ASN A 91 -12.27 12.24 5.67
CA ASN A 91 -11.74 11.04 6.27
C ASN A 91 -10.27 11.19 6.67
N ALA A 92 -9.86 10.46 7.71
CA ALA A 92 -8.46 10.14 7.95
C ALA A 92 -8.12 8.87 7.16
N ASN A 93 -7.29 9.02 6.11
CA ASN A 93 -7.05 7.98 5.14
C ASN A 93 -5.61 7.45 5.24
N HIS A 94 -5.46 6.11 5.28
CA HIS A 94 -4.21 5.37 5.10
C HIS A 94 -3.13 5.55 6.19
N GLY A 95 -3.51 6.02 7.38
CA GLY A 95 -2.59 6.16 8.50
C GLY A 95 -1.45 7.15 8.27
N TYR A 96 -0.28 6.88 8.83
CA TYR A 96 0.84 7.82 8.86
C TYR A 96 2.13 7.30 8.22
N ALA A 97 2.31 5.98 8.12
CA ALA A 97 3.59 5.34 7.81
C ALA A 97 4.24 5.85 6.52
N TYR A 98 3.43 6.16 5.52
CA TYR A 98 3.89 6.61 4.20
C TYR A 98 4.47 8.03 4.15
N HIS A 99 4.30 8.81 5.22
CA HIS A 99 4.81 10.18 5.36
C HIS A 99 6.19 10.28 6.01
N TYR A 100 6.66 9.19 6.64
CA TYR A 100 7.90 9.19 7.42
C TYR A 100 9.06 8.60 6.64
N MET A 101 10.27 9.11 6.96
CA MET A 101 11.52 8.44 6.58
C MET A 101 11.72 7.25 7.53
N TRP A 102 11.89 6.07 6.97
CA TRP A 102 12.10 4.85 7.72
C TRP A 102 13.59 4.61 7.94
N LYS A 103 13.94 4.08 9.08
CA LYS A 103 15.31 3.73 9.43
C LYS A 103 15.73 2.46 8.72
N LEU A 104 16.90 2.48 8.06
CA LEU A 104 17.52 1.27 7.53
C LEU A 104 18.06 0.43 8.70
N GLU A 105 17.60 -0.80 8.81
CA GLU A 105 18.09 -1.80 9.78
C GLU A 105 19.11 -2.74 9.15
N SER A 106 18.86 -3.21 7.93
CA SER A 106 19.80 -4.05 7.18
C SER A 106 19.59 -3.92 5.68
N LEU A 107 20.66 -4.15 4.93
CA LEU A 107 20.66 -4.20 3.48
C LEU A 107 21.66 -5.28 3.04
N THR A 108 21.19 -6.19 2.21
CA THR A 108 22.00 -7.20 1.50
C THR A 108 21.76 -7.08 -0.01
N ASP A 109 22.39 -7.93 -0.81
CA ASP A 109 22.16 -7.94 -2.24
C ASP A 109 20.70 -8.28 -2.60
N SER A 110 20.01 -9.09 -1.78
CA SER A 110 18.67 -9.60 -2.06
C SER A 110 17.60 -9.20 -1.05
N ALA A 111 17.93 -8.44 0.00
CA ALA A 111 16.96 -8.05 1.03
C ALA A 111 17.25 -6.68 1.61
N VAL A 112 16.19 -5.96 1.96
CA VAL A 112 16.26 -4.73 2.74
C VAL A 112 15.25 -4.77 3.89
N THR A 113 15.69 -4.37 5.08
CA THR A 113 14.82 -4.22 6.25
C THR A 113 14.79 -2.77 6.68
N LEU A 114 13.60 -2.21 6.75
CA LEU A 114 13.34 -0.86 7.21
C LEU A 114 12.42 -0.90 8.43
N SER A 115 12.58 0.04 9.35
CA SER A 115 11.72 0.18 10.52
C SER A 115 11.23 1.60 10.72
N LEU A 116 10.05 1.72 11.32
CA LEU A 116 9.47 2.98 11.76
C LEU A 116 8.86 2.79 13.15
N ARG A 117 9.23 3.64 14.10
CA ARG A 117 8.55 3.75 15.39
C ARG A 117 7.58 4.93 15.35
N PHE A 118 6.34 4.70 15.76
CA PHE A 118 5.32 5.74 15.93
C PHE A 118 5.36 6.31 17.35
N PRO A 119 5.94 7.49 17.59
CA PRO A 119 5.92 8.08 18.91
C PRO A 119 4.70 8.99 19.04
N ASN A 120 3.70 8.63 19.85
CA ASN A 120 2.61 9.52 20.27
C ASN A 120 2.15 10.49 19.16
N LEU A 121 1.64 9.94 18.06
CA LEU A 121 1.13 10.74 16.95
C LEU A 121 -0.21 11.38 17.32
N ASP A 122 -0.48 12.53 16.72
CA ASP A 122 -1.76 13.22 16.87
C ASP A 122 -2.91 12.29 16.45
N GLY A 123 -3.89 12.09 17.33
CA GLY A 123 -4.97 11.13 17.13
C GLY A 123 -4.58 9.64 17.19
N TYR A 124 -3.30 9.31 17.40
CA TYR A 124 -2.82 7.95 17.60
C TYR A 124 -1.71 7.92 18.66
N PRO A 125 -2.04 8.11 19.95
CA PRO A 125 -1.07 8.23 21.03
C PRO A 125 -0.59 6.86 21.54
N PHE A 126 -0.18 5.97 20.63
CA PHE A 126 0.28 4.62 20.92
C PHE A 126 1.71 4.42 20.44
N ASP A 127 2.53 3.76 21.23
CA ASP A 127 3.92 3.48 20.91
C ASP A 127 4.04 2.14 20.19
N VAL A 128 4.10 2.18 18.88
CA VAL A 128 4.17 1.01 18.01
C VAL A 128 5.39 1.10 17.09
N THR A 129 6.19 0.03 17.04
CA THR A 129 7.23 -0.12 16.03
C THR A 129 6.75 -1.04 14.92
N VAL A 130 6.86 -0.55 13.70
CA VAL A 130 6.62 -1.31 12.48
C VAL A 130 7.95 -1.63 11.81
N THR A 131 8.16 -2.87 11.45
CA THR A 131 9.32 -3.30 10.67
C THR A 131 8.81 -3.92 9.37
N VAL A 132 9.27 -3.38 8.25
CA VAL A 132 9.04 -3.96 6.92
C VAL A 132 10.34 -4.59 6.46
N THR A 133 10.31 -5.88 6.21
CA THR A 133 11.38 -6.59 5.52
C THR A 133 10.89 -6.91 4.12
N VAL A 134 11.54 -6.32 3.13
CA VAL A 134 11.35 -6.72 1.74
C VAL A 134 12.49 -7.67 1.41
N THR A 135 12.15 -8.92 1.23
CA THR A 135 13.10 -9.94 0.77
C THR A 135 12.74 -10.29 -0.66
N ASP A 136 13.69 -10.11 -1.55
CA ASP A 136 13.73 -10.91 -2.78
C ASP A 136 14.17 -12.32 -2.37
N GLU A 137 13.41 -13.00 -1.53
CA GLU A 137 13.57 -14.45 -1.38
C GLU A 137 13.06 -15.11 -2.66
N LEU A 138 13.96 -15.15 -3.59
CA LEU A 138 13.72 -15.59 -4.92
C LEU A 138 14.24 -17.01 -5.04
N GLY A 139 13.33 -17.86 -4.78
CA GLY A 139 13.12 -19.01 -5.61
C GLY A 139 12.22 -18.59 -6.79
N ASP A 140 11.50 -19.52 -7.36
CA ASP A 140 10.59 -19.32 -8.50
C ASP A 140 9.39 -18.37 -8.19
N ASN A 141 9.35 -17.72 -7.04
CA ASN A 141 8.14 -17.12 -6.47
C ASN A 141 8.09 -15.58 -6.46
N GLY A 142 9.14 -14.89 -6.91
CA GLY A 142 9.12 -13.42 -6.96
C GLY A 142 9.52 -12.74 -5.65
N MET A 143 8.90 -11.62 -5.30
CA MET A 143 9.23 -10.80 -4.15
C MET A 143 8.31 -11.10 -2.96
N THR A 144 8.89 -11.26 -1.77
CA THR A 144 8.14 -11.34 -0.51
C THR A 144 8.31 -10.05 0.28
N ALA A 145 7.21 -9.45 0.71
CA ALA A 145 7.20 -8.34 1.66
C ALA A 145 6.61 -8.83 2.99
N THR A 146 7.43 -8.85 4.04
CA THR A 146 7.00 -9.23 5.39
C THR A 146 6.89 -7.96 6.24
N VAL A 147 5.75 -7.76 6.86
CA VAL A 147 5.53 -6.63 7.78
C VAL A 147 5.27 -7.16 9.16
N ASN A 148 6.05 -6.70 10.14
CA ASN A 148 5.85 -6.98 11.54
C ASN A 148 5.52 -5.69 12.27
N ALA A 149 4.54 -5.74 13.17
CA ALA A 149 4.23 -4.66 14.09
C ALA A 149 4.38 -5.14 15.53
N ARG A 150 4.98 -4.31 16.36
CA ARG A 150 5.12 -4.57 17.79
C ARG A 150 4.60 -3.37 18.57
N ASN A 151 3.73 -3.64 19.52
CA ASN A 151 3.34 -2.64 20.50
C ASN A 151 4.47 -2.52 21.55
N ASP A 152 5.08 -1.36 21.64
CA ASP A 152 6.18 -1.04 22.57
C ASP A 152 5.67 -0.30 23.82
N GLY A 153 4.37 0.05 23.87
CA GLY A 153 3.72 0.67 25.01
C GLY A 153 3.13 -0.36 25.99
N ASP A 154 2.72 0.13 27.14
CA ASP A 154 2.13 -0.69 28.22
C ASP A 154 0.63 -0.97 28.02
N GLU A 155 -0.03 -0.21 27.14
CA GLU A 155 -1.47 -0.30 26.86
C GLU A 155 -1.71 -0.93 25.47
N PRO A 156 -2.84 -1.65 25.27
CA PRO A 156 -3.22 -2.11 23.94
C PRO A 156 -3.31 -0.95 22.94
N ALA A 157 -2.88 -1.18 21.69
CA ALA A 157 -2.96 -0.24 20.59
C ALA A 157 -3.83 -0.81 19.45
N PRO A 158 -4.74 -0.01 18.86
CA PRO A 158 -5.45 -0.45 17.66
C PRO A 158 -4.48 -0.53 16.49
N TRP A 159 -4.56 -1.59 15.71
CA TRP A 159 -3.63 -1.81 14.61
C TRP A 159 -4.29 -2.49 13.43
N ALA A 160 -4.05 -1.92 12.25
CA ALA A 160 -4.32 -2.57 10.98
C ALA A 160 -3.24 -2.22 9.96
N LEU A 161 -3.11 -3.02 8.92
CA LEU A 161 -2.08 -2.90 7.91
C LEU A 161 -2.67 -3.07 6.51
N GLY A 162 -2.15 -2.28 5.57
CA GLY A 162 -2.36 -2.48 4.14
C GLY A 162 -1.08 -2.24 3.35
N LEU A 163 -1.02 -2.83 2.16
CA LEU A 163 -0.03 -2.51 1.14
C LEU A 163 -0.78 -2.01 -0.09
N HIS A 164 -0.18 -1.06 -0.82
CA HIS A 164 -0.83 -0.42 -1.96
C HIS A 164 0.00 -0.55 -3.25
N PRO A 165 0.33 -1.77 -3.69
CA PRO A 165 1.07 -1.96 -4.92
C PRO A 165 0.21 -1.63 -6.13
N TRP A 166 0.79 -0.94 -7.11
CA TRP A 166 0.19 -0.76 -8.42
C TRP A 166 0.84 -1.74 -9.37
N LEU A 167 0.07 -2.74 -9.80
CA LEU A 167 0.56 -3.75 -10.73
C LEU A 167 0.68 -3.17 -12.12
N ALA A 168 1.79 -3.44 -12.78
CA ALA A 168 2.00 -3.11 -14.18
C ALA A 168 1.46 -4.23 -15.08
N ASN A 169 1.04 -3.87 -16.27
CA ASN A 169 0.59 -4.82 -17.29
C ASN A 169 1.71 -5.27 -18.25
N GLY A 170 2.99 -5.05 -17.87
CA GLY A 170 4.17 -5.54 -18.58
C GLY A 170 4.65 -4.69 -19.75
N LYS A 171 4.01 -3.56 -20.07
CA LYS A 171 4.45 -2.65 -21.13
C LYS A 171 5.10 -1.40 -20.57
N GLN A 172 6.39 -1.20 -20.89
CA GLN A 172 7.10 0.04 -20.63
C GLN A 172 6.77 1.10 -21.69
N GLY A 173 6.63 2.36 -21.26
CA GLY A 173 6.50 3.50 -22.17
C GLY A 173 5.19 3.61 -22.94
N ALA A 174 4.19 2.79 -22.61
CA ALA A 174 2.88 2.86 -23.25
C ALA A 174 2.14 4.18 -22.95
N THR A 175 1.36 4.63 -23.89
CA THR A 175 0.39 5.72 -23.69
C THR A 175 -0.71 5.31 -22.69
N ALA A 176 -1.44 6.26 -22.14
CA ALA A 176 -2.56 5.96 -21.22
C ALA A 176 -3.59 5.03 -21.90
N ALA A 177 -3.97 5.30 -23.14
CA ALA A 177 -4.93 4.48 -23.89
C ALA A 177 -4.44 3.05 -24.12
N GLU A 178 -3.14 2.86 -24.39
CA GLU A 178 -2.56 1.52 -24.54
C GLU A 178 -2.55 0.77 -23.21
N ARG A 179 -2.24 1.45 -22.10
CA ARG A 179 -2.30 0.83 -20.76
C ARG A 179 -3.73 0.44 -20.39
N ASP A 180 -4.71 1.29 -20.68
CA ASP A 180 -6.12 1.00 -20.42
C ASP A 180 -6.59 -0.23 -21.20
N ALA A 181 -6.25 -0.29 -22.50
CA ALA A 181 -6.60 -1.44 -23.34
C ALA A 181 -5.92 -2.75 -22.86
N ASP A 182 -4.64 -2.66 -22.47
CA ASP A 182 -3.92 -3.81 -21.96
C ASP A 182 -4.44 -4.24 -20.57
N SER A 183 -4.80 -3.28 -19.72
CA SER A 183 -5.40 -3.57 -18.41
C SER A 183 -6.76 -4.28 -18.57
N ALA A 184 -7.57 -3.87 -19.54
CA ALA A 184 -8.83 -4.52 -19.85
C ALA A 184 -8.67 -6.01 -20.23
N ALA A 185 -7.56 -6.34 -20.89
CA ALA A 185 -7.25 -7.73 -21.28
C ALA A 185 -6.64 -8.58 -20.13
N CYS A 186 -6.23 -7.95 -19.03
CA CYS A 186 -5.72 -8.68 -17.88
C CYS A 186 -6.82 -9.50 -17.19
N HIS A 187 -6.42 -10.63 -16.63
CA HIS A 187 -7.28 -11.44 -15.79
C HIS A 187 -7.03 -11.15 -14.33
N LEU A 188 -8.11 -10.95 -13.55
CA LEU A 188 -8.03 -10.79 -12.11
C LEU A 188 -8.83 -11.89 -11.42
N GLN A 189 -8.16 -12.67 -10.58
CA GLN A 189 -8.81 -13.68 -9.77
C GLN A 189 -8.72 -13.31 -8.29
N ILE A 190 -9.87 -13.19 -7.64
CA ILE A 190 -10.00 -13.03 -6.19
C ILE A 190 -11.01 -14.07 -5.71
N LYS A 191 -10.54 -15.00 -4.87
CA LYS A 191 -11.41 -15.98 -4.24
C LYS A 191 -12.05 -15.36 -3.02
N ALA A 192 -13.34 -15.02 -3.14
CA ALA A 192 -14.11 -14.40 -2.07
C ALA A 192 -15.58 -14.78 -2.15
N ALA A 193 -16.23 -14.84 -1.01
CA ALA A 193 -17.67 -15.07 -0.92
C ALA A 193 -18.47 -13.76 -0.99
N SER A 194 -17.89 -12.66 -0.52
CA SER A 194 -18.57 -11.36 -0.39
C SER A 194 -17.68 -10.20 -0.83
N HIS A 195 -18.30 -9.08 -1.16
CA HIS A 195 -17.63 -7.78 -1.28
C HIS A 195 -18.19 -6.78 -0.27
N VAL A 196 -17.39 -5.76 0.04
CA VAL A 196 -17.77 -4.71 0.99
C VAL A 196 -18.61 -3.66 0.27
N THR A 197 -19.77 -3.31 0.85
CA THR A 197 -20.55 -2.17 0.41
C THR A 197 -20.11 -0.89 1.11
N VAL A 198 -20.17 0.24 0.41
CA VAL A 198 -19.74 1.54 0.94
C VAL A 198 -20.79 2.62 0.67
N ASN A 199 -20.78 3.68 1.48
CA ASN A 199 -21.55 4.89 1.22
C ASN A 199 -20.82 5.85 0.26
N GLU A 200 -21.40 7.04 -0.02
CA GLU A 200 -20.80 8.05 -0.90
C GLU A 200 -19.45 8.59 -0.40
N ALA A 201 -19.17 8.50 0.90
CA ALA A 201 -17.90 8.86 1.50
C ALA A 201 -16.86 7.70 1.46
N LEU A 202 -17.21 6.58 0.83
CA LEU A 202 -16.44 5.34 0.78
C LEU A 202 -16.17 4.72 2.16
N ILE A 203 -17.12 4.88 3.07
CA ILE A 203 -17.10 4.24 4.38
C ILE A 203 -17.88 2.93 4.30
N PRO A 204 -17.34 1.82 4.80
CA PRO A 204 -18.01 0.53 4.79
C PRO A 204 -19.37 0.56 5.48
N THR A 205 -20.39 -0.01 4.84
CA THR A 205 -21.76 -0.10 5.35
C THR A 205 -22.22 -1.54 5.58
N GLY A 206 -21.51 -2.51 5.04
CA GLY A 206 -21.84 -3.93 5.16
C GLY A 206 -21.11 -4.77 4.13
N THR A 207 -21.64 -5.97 3.88
CA THR A 207 -21.13 -6.88 2.86
C THR A 207 -22.30 -7.48 2.08
N GLU A 208 -22.07 -7.78 0.80
CA GLU A 208 -23.01 -8.50 -0.07
C GLU A 208 -22.30 -9.66 -0.76
N PRO A 209 -23.02 -10.77 -1.10
CA PRO A 209 -22.44 -11.85 -1.88
C PRO A 209 -21.88 -11.37 -3.21
N VAL A 210 -20.73 -11.91 -3.63
CA VAL A 210 -20.16 -11.59 -4.94
C VAL A 210 -21.05 -12.10 -6.06
N THR A 211 -21.50 -11.19 -6.92
CA THR A 211 -22.34 -11.50 -8.10
C THR A 211 -21.99 -10.55 -9.25
N GLY A 212 -22.29 -10.96 -10.48
CA GLY A 212 -22.14 -10.10 -11.66
C GLY A 212 -20.70 -9.61 -11.86
N ILE A 213 -20.50 -8.29 -11.89
CA ILE A 213 -19.16 -7.70 -12.10
C ILE A 213 -18.20 -7.96 -10.93
N TYR A 214 -18.73 -8.14 -9.71
CA TYR A 214 -17.94 -8.39 -8.51
C TYR A 214 -17.50 -9.84 -8.35
N ASP A 215 -18.07 -10.78 -9.12
CA ASP A 215 -17.61 -12.17 -9.10
C ASP A 215 -16.32 -12.32 -9.91
N LEU A 216 -15.22 -12.42 -9.18
CA LEU A 216 -13.87 -12.60 -9.72
C LEU A 216 -13.32 -14.01 -9.43
N ASN A 217 -14.15 -14.93 -8.94
CA ASN A 217 -13.71 -16.25 -8.53
C ASN A 217 -13.07 -17.08 -9.66
N ASP A 218 -13.53 -16.91 -10.89
CA ASP A 218 -13.05 -17.64 -12.07
C ASP A 218 -12.00 -16.88 -12.89
N GLY A 219 -11.54 -15.72 -12.40
CA GLY A 219 -10.51 -14.92 -13.05
C GLY A 219 -10.96 -14.32 -14.39
N PRO A 220 -12.08 -13.58 -14.44
CA PRO A 220 -12.52 -12.93 -15.66
C PRO A 220 -11.53 -11.85 -16.11
N THR A 221 -11.67 -11.37 -17.35
CA THR A 221 -10.95 -10.17 -17.80
C THR A 221 -11.47 -8.92 -17.09
N LEU A 222 -10.66 -7.88 -17.07
CA LEU A 222 -11.02 -6.56 -16.51
C LEU A 222 -11.80 -5.69 -17.50
N GLU A 223 -12.14 -6.20 -18.69
CA GLU A 223 -12.91 -5.46 -19.68
C GLU A 223 -14.27 -5.01 -19.12
N GLY A 224 -14.53 -3.72 -19.17
CA GLY A 224 -15.75 -3.10 -18.65
C GLY A 224 -15.85 -3.11 -17.11
N ARG A 225 -14.77 -3.43 -16.40
CA ARG A 225 -14.70 -3.47 -14.94
C ARG A 225 -13.79 -2.35 -14.42
N ALA A 226 -14.29 -1.60 -13.46
CA ALA A 226 -13.50 -0.61 -12.71
C ALA A 226 -13.91 -0.73 -11.25
N PHE A 227 -12.93 -0.90 -10.37
CA PHE A 227 -13.15 -1.18 -8.97
C PHE A 227 -12.44 -0.16 -8.07
N ASP A 228 -13.11 0.26 -7.01
CA ASP A 228 -12.54 0.83 -5.78
C ASP A 228 -13.22 0.10 -4.61
N ASP A 229 -13.06 -1.23 -4.59
CA ASP A 229 -13.86 -2.16 -3.82
C ASP A 229 -12.96 -3.09 -2.98
N ALA A 230 -13.56 -3.76 -2.01
CA ALA A 230 -12.89 -4.76 -1.19
C ALA A 230 -13.67 -6.08 -1.19
N TRP A 231 -12.95 -7.19 -1.26
CA TRP A 231 -13.47 -8.54 -1.20
C TRP A 231 -13.11 -9.20 0.12
N VAL A 232 -14.06 -9.94 0.67
CA VAL A 232 -13.94 -10.64 1.96
C VAL A 232 -14.59 -12.01 1.89
N ASP A 233 -14.17 -12.91 2.79
CA ASP A 233 -14.76 -14.26 2.98
C ASP A 233 -15.88 -14.20 4.02
#